data_8048748630aa162992161e9dce6e8b47
#
_entry.id   8048748630aa162992161e9dce6e8b47
#
_cell.length_a   1.000
_cell.length_b   1.000
_cell.length_c   1.000
_cell.angle_alpha   90.00
_cell.angle_beta   90.00
_cell.angle_gamma   90.00
#
_symmetry.space_group_name_H-M   'P 1'
#
loop_
_entity.id
_entity.type
_entity.pdbx_description
1 polymer ?
#
loop_
_entity_poly.entity_id
_entity_poly.type
_entity_poly.pdbx_seq_one_letter_code
_entity_poly.pdbx_strand_id
1 'polypeptide(L)'
;PSDGDFGETLPGLLGAPVPIRGVLGDQQAALFGQGALGGGEGKCTYGTGAFLLLNTGKRPVLSEKGLLATVAWSLGGRATYALEGSLFVAGAAVGWLKEVGLIRESAEVEALAASVEDTGDVYFVPAFTGLGAPYWDPYARGTLLGLTRGTSRAHLARAALEGVAFQVRDVVLAMEEEAGVRLKVLKADGGMAQNRLFLKIQADLLGVPVVVPEVTETTALGAALMAGGGAGALSPEEAARKVLEGLF
;
A
#
# COMPACT_ATOMS: atom_id res chain seq x y z
N PRO A 1 11.22 -20.92 -4.13
CA PRO A 1 10.16 -20.67 -5.11
C PRO A 1 8.87 -20.24 -4.39
N SER A 2 8.01 -19.45 -5.11
CA SER A 2 6.69 -19.11 -4.63
C SER A 2 5.61 -20.05 -5.19
N ASP A 3 5.96 -20.76 -6.25
CA ASP A 3 5.19 -21.80 -6.92
C ASP A 3 5.85 -23.17 -6.74
N GLY A 4 5.07 -24.25 -6.61
CA GLY A 4 5.63 -25.58 -6.50
C GLY A 4 4.84 -26.52 -5.58
N ASP A 5 5.50 -27.60 -5.15
CA ASP A 5 4.94 -28.55 -4.20
C ASP A 5 5.42 -28.26 -2.79
N PHE A 6 4.50 -27.79 -1.94
CA PHE A 6 4.75 -27.50 -0.53
C PHE A 6 4.08 -28.51 0.42
N GLY A 7 3.60 -29.63 -0.12
CA GLY A 7 2.89 -30.67 0.62
C GLY A 7 1.37 -30.50 0.53
N GLU A 8 0.66 -31.04 1.53
CA GLU A 8 -0.79 -31.10 1.57
C GLU A 8 -1.34 -30.70 2.94
N THR A 9 -2.59 -30.26 2.97
CA THR A 9 -3.30 -30.01 4.22
C THR A 9 -3.58 -31.31 4.97
N LEU A 10 -3.73 -31.21 6.31
CA LEU A 10 -4.14 -32.37 7.10
C LEU A 10 -5.52 -32.89 6.66
N PRO A 11 -5.73 -34.22 6.54
CA PRO A 11 -6.97 -34.80 6.01
C PRO A 11 -8.26 -34.33 6.68
N GLY A 12 -8.20 -34.06 7.98
CA GLY A 12 -9.39 -33.63 8.76
C GLY A 12 -9.73 -32.15 8.67
N LEU A 13 -8.89 -31.32 8.04
CA LEU A 13 -9.04 -29.87 8.05
C LEU A 13 -10.08 -29.38 7.02
N LEU A 14 -10.04 -29.91 5.80
CA LEU A 14 -10.89 -29.52 4.67
C LEU A 14 -11.72 -30.67 4.09
N GLY A 15 -11.88 -31.78 4.84
CA GLY A 15 -12.59 -32.97 4.41
C GLY A 15 -11.78 -33.93 3.52
N ALA A 16 -10.76 -33.42 2.85
CA ALA A 16 -9.78 -34.19 2.08
C ALA A 16 -8.42 -33.47 2.12
N PRO A 17 -7.29 -34.15 1.88
CA PRO A 17 -6.00 -33.50 1.67
C PRO A 17 -6.05 -32.61 0.44
N VAL A 18 -5.64 -31.34 0.61
CA VAL A 18 -5.58 -30.36 -0.49
C VAL A 18 -4.11 -30.01 -0.70
N PRO A 19 -3.58 -30.16 -1.93
CA PRO A 19 -2.20 -29.79 -2.24
C PRO A 19 -1.94 -28.30 -2.06
N ILE A 20 -0.82 -27.95 -1.41
CA ILE A 20 -0.35 -26.58 -1.26
C ILE A 20 0.60 -26.27 -2.42
N ARG A 21 0.20 -25.40 -3.35
CA ARG A 21 0.92 -25.15 -4.61
C ARG A 21 1.45 -23.72 -4.76
N GLY A 22 1.12 -22.82 -3.82
CA GLY A 22 1.61 -21.45 -3.82
C GLY A 22 1.84 -20.94 -2.40
N VAL A 23 2.93 -20.21 -2.18
CA VAL A 23 3.29 -19.58 -0.89
C VAL A 23 3.86 -18.19 -1.14
N LEU A 24 3.26 -17.19 -0.52
CA LEU A 24 3.70 -15.79 -0.53
C LEU A 24 3.53 -15.19 0.86
N GLY A 25 4.38 -14.20 1.20
CA GLY A 25 4.06 -13.29 2.29
C GLY A 25 2.84 -12.44 1.92
N ASP A 26 2.15 -11.90 2.90
CA ASP A 26 0.90 -11.13 2.72
C ASP A 26 1.09 -9.92 1.80
N GLN A 27 2.13 -9.12 2.03
CA GLN A 27 2.41 -7.93 1.23
C GLN A 27 2.82 -8.29 -0.21
N GLN A 28 3.59 -9.38 -0.40
CA GLN A 28 3.98 -9.89 -1.69
C GLN A 28 2.78 -10.48 -2.45
N ALA A 29 1.89 -11.18 -1.72
CA ALA A 29 0.65 -11.68 -2.29
C ALA A 29 -0.25 -10.53 -2.76
N ALA A 30 -0.38 -9.46 -1.97
CA ALA A 30 -1.13 -8.27 -2.36
C ALA A 30 -0.51 -7.60 -3.59
N LEU A 31 0.83 -7.44 -3.64
CA LEU A 31 1.53 -6.89 -4.80
C LEU A 31 1.23 -7.69 -6.08
N PHE A 32 1.29 -9.03 -5.99
CA PHE A 32 0.97 -9.94 -7.09
C PHE A 32 -0.52 -9.88 -7.44
N GLY A 33 -1.40 -9.96 -6.44
CA GLY A 33 -2.85 -9.93 -6.60
C GLY A 33 -3.40 -8.62 -7.14
N GLN A 34 -2.71 -7.51 -6.92
CA GLN A 34 -3.02 -6.22 -7.55
C GLN A 34 -2.43 -6.08 -8.96
N GLY A 35 -1.76 -7.11 -9.47
CA GLY A 35 -1.19 -7.09 -10.80
C GLY A 35 -0.03 -6.09 -10.97
N ALA A 36 0.70 -5.76 -9.90
CA ALA A 36 1.89 -4.92 -9.95
C ALA A 36 3.12 -5.73 -10.42
N LEU A 37 3.06 -6.25 -11.65
CA LEU A 37 3.93 -7.29 -12.18
C LEU A 37 5.17 -6.73 -12.87
N GLY A 38 5.10 -5.49 -13.31
CA GLY A 38 6.20 -4.81 -14.01
C GLY A 38 7.08 -3.96 -13.10
N GLY A 39 8.36 -3.83 -13.46
CA GLY A 39 9.25 -2.89 -12.77
C GLY A 39 8.72 -1.45 -12.84
N GLY A 40 8.68 -0.79 -11.70
CA GLY A 40 8.09 0.54 -11.52
C GLY A 40 6.59 0.54 -11.21
N GLU A 41 5.94 -0.62 -11.11
CA GLU A 41 4.59 -0.71 -10.59
C GLU A 41 4.63 -0.92 -9.08
N GLY A 42 3.82 -0.16 -8.35
CA GLY A 42 3.77 -0.22 -6.90
C GLY A 42 2.37 -0.50 -6.37
N LYS A 43 2.31 -0.98 -5.14
CA LYS A 43 1.08 -1.06 -4.37
C LYS A 43 1.20 -0.32 -3.05
N CYS A 44 0.08 0.17 -2.54
CA CYS A 44 -0.02 0.68 -1.19
C CYS A 44 -1.30 0.18 -0.52
N THR A 45 -1.16 -0.55 0.57
CA THR A 45 -2.29 -0.97 1.41
C THR A 45 -2.44 0.02 2.55
N TYR A 46 -3.53 0.78 2.55
CA TYR A 46 -3.86 1.80 3.54
C TYR A 46 -4.77 1.23 4.64
N GLY A 47 -4.14 0.64 5.66
CA GLY A 47 -4.79 0.21 6.90
C GLY A 47 -4.65 1.24 8.03
N THR A 48 -4.40 0.78 9.26
CA THR A 48 -4.02 1.62 10.41
C THR A 48 -2.77 2.44 10.10
N GLY A 49 -1.74 1.77 9.60
CA GLY A 49 -0.59 2.33 8.90
C GLY A 49 -0.72 2.12 7.39
N ALA A 50 0.37 2.29 6.65
CA ALA A 50 0.41 1.98 5.23
C ALA A 50 1.66 1.17 4.88
N PHE A 51 1.50 0.22 3.96
CA PHE A 51 2.57 -0.65 3.48
C PHE A 51 2.71 -0.49 1.97
N LEU A 52 3.86 0.05 1.56
CA LEU A 52 4.20 0.28 0.16
C LEU A 52 5.18 -0.78 -0.31
N LEU A 53 4.93 -1.34 -1.49
CA LEU A 53 5.90 -2.14 -2.23
C LEU A 53 6.05 -1.56 -3.63
N LEU A 54 7.30 -1.37 -4.05
CA LEU A 54 7.67 -1.03 -5.42
C LEU A 54 8.38 -2.21 -6.07
N ASN A 55 7.82 -2.74 -7.15
CA ASN A 55 8.47 -3.78 -7.95
C ASN A 55 9.73 -3.20 -8.63
N THR A 56 10.90 -3.73 -8.25
CA THR A 56 12.21 -3.31 -8.79
C THR A 56 12.69 -4.20 -9.94
N GLY A 57 11.92 -5.24 -10.29
CA GLY A 57 12.25 -6.17 -11.37
C GLY A 57 13.20 -7.27 -10.94
N LYS A 58 14.19 -7.57 -11.80
CA LYS A 58 15.06 -8.76 -11.65
C LYS A 58 16.31 -8.53 -10.79
N ARG A 59 16.55 -7.33 -10.31
CA ARG A 59 17.74 -7.00 -9.53
C ARG A 59 17.35 -6.67 -8.10
N PRO A 60 17.97 -7.32 -7.09
CA PRO A 60 17.81 -6.89 -5.71
C PRO A 60 18.43 -5.51 -5.52
N VAL A 61 17.75 -4.66 -4.77
CA VAL A 61 18.23 -3.33 -4.37
C VAL A 61 18.42 -3.36 -2.87
N LEU A 62 19.66 -3.19 -2.41
CA LEU A 62 19.97 -3.06 -0.99
C LEU A 62 19.80 -1.59 -0.63
N SER A 63 18.91 -1.31 0.31
CA SER A 63 18.58 0.05 0.70
C SER A 63 19.59 0.61 1.71
N GLU A 64 20.01 1.85 1.48
CA GLU A 64 20.76 2.67 2.44
C GLU A 64 19.85 3.67 3.18
N LYS A 65 18.60 3.82 2.71
CA LYS A 65 17.58 4.74 3.29
C LYS A 65 16.58 4.04 4.20
N GLY A 66 16.91 2.83 4.68
CA GLY A 66 16.07 2.12 5.62
C GLY A 66 14.83 1.48 5.02
N LEU A 67 14.77 1.31 3.69
CA LEU A 67 13.75 0.49 3.05
C LEU A 67 14.12 -0.98 3.15
N LEU A 68 13.13 -1.86 3.07
CA LEU A 68 13.35 -3.30 3.12
C LEU A 68 13.45 -3.86 1.70
N ALA A 69 14.59 -4.52 1.40
CA ALA A 69 14.72 -5.28 0.17
C ALA A 69 14.08 -6.65 0.36
N THR A 70 13.17 -7.03 -0.53
CA THR A 70 12.45 -8.30 -0.43
C THR A 70 12.37 -9.01 -1.78
N VAL A 71 12.20 -10.34 -1.74
CA VAL A 71 11.78 -11.11 -2.91
C VAL A 71 10.26 -10.96 -3.01
N ALA A 72 9.81 -10.30 -4.08
CA ALA A 72 8.39 -10.16 -4.35
C ALA A 72 7.74 -11.52 -4.63
N TRP A 73 8.34 -12.30 -5.53
CA TRP A 73 8.01 -13.69 -5.82
C TRP A 73 9.15 -14.39 -6.58
N SER A 74 9.09 -15.71 -6.62
CA SER A 74 9.97 -16.52 -7.46
C SER A 74 9.13 -17.54 -8.24
N LEU A 75 9.05 -17.36 -9.55
CA LEU A 75 8.28 -18.19 -10.47
C LEU A 75 9.21 -18.91 -11.44
N GLY A 76 9.08 -20.25 -11.54
CA GLY A 76 9.93 -21.05 -12.42
C GLY A 76 11.44 -20.84 -12.18
N GLY A 77 11.84 -20.63 -10.93
CA GLY A 77 13.23 -20.39 -10.53
C GLY A 77 13.75 -18.97 -10.83
N ARG A 78 12.89 -18.04 -11.26
CA ARG A 78 13.24 -16.64 -11.53
C ARG A 78 12.64 -15.73 -10.46
N ALA A 79 13.49 -15.03 -9.72
CA ALA A 79 13.07 -14.08 -8.70
C ALA A 79 12.74 -12.72 -9.31
N THR A 80 11.67 -12.10 -8.78
CA THR A 80 11.34 -10.69 -8.92
C THR A 80 11.51 -10.06 -7.53
N TYR A 81 12.05 -8.86 -7.49
CA TYR A 81 12.36 -8.16 -6.25
C TYR A 81 11.48 -6.94 -6.07
N ALA A 82 11.34 -6.50 -4.83
CA ALA A 82 10.67 -5.26 -4.47
C ALA A 82 11.41 -4.53 -3.35
N LEU A 83 11.23 -3.22 -3.29
CA LEU A 83 11.50 -2.43 -2.09
C LEU A 83 10.19 -2.26 -1.32
N GLU A 84 10.27 -2.39 -0.01
CA GLU A 84 9.16 -2.19 0.90
C GLU A 84 9.46 -1.02 1.85
N GLY A 85 8.46 -0.17 2.06
CA GLY A 85 8.47 0.90 3.05
C GLY A 85 7.13 0.95 3.78
N SER A 86 7.17 1.26 5.07
CA SER A 86 5.99 1.30 5.91
C SER A 86 5.84 2.62 6.63
N LEU A 87 4.60 3.09 6.70
CA LEU A 87 4.16 4.19 7.54
C LEU A 87 3.42 3.63 8.75
N PHE A 88 3.73 4.13 9.93
CA PHE A 88 3.06 3.67 11.15
C PHE A 88 1.64 4.23 11.31
N VAL A 89 1.38 5.38 10.70
CA VAL A 89 0.12 6.11 10.83
C VAL A 89 -0.42 6.46 9.45
N ALA A 90 -1.55 5.88 9.08
CA ALA A 90 -2.33 6.24 7.89
C ALA A 90 -3.80 6.40 8.28
N GLY A 91 -4.60 5.35 8.25
CA GLY A 91 -5.99 5.37 8.72
C GLY A 91 -6.11 5.76 10.20
N ALA A 92 -5.07 5.51 11.00
CA ALA A 92 -5.02 5.97 12.38
C ALA A 92 -5.08 7.51 12.50
N ALA A 93 -4.64 8.28 11.51
CA ALA A 93 -4.81 9.74 11.51
C ALA A 93 -6.29 10.13 11.42
N VAL A 94 -7.07 9.43 10.60
CA VAL A 94 -8.53 9.61 10.53
C VAL A 94 -9.21 9.12 11.81
N GLY A 95 -8.75 8.00 12.37
CA GLY A 95 -9.21 7.49 13.67
C GLY A 95 -9.02 8.52 14.78
N TRP A 96 -7.86 9.17 14.82
CA TRP A 96 -7.58 10.23 15.80
C TRP A 96 -8.54 11.43 15.67
N LEU A 97 -8.88 11.87 14.45
CA LEU A 97 -9.87 12.92 14.25
C LEU A 97 -11.24 12.56 14.88
N LYS A 98 -11.60 11.27 14.84
CA LYS A 98 -12.80 10.75 15.50
C LYS A 98 -12.66 10.75 17.03
N GLU A 99 -11.55 10.26 17.55
CA GLU A 99 -11.26 10.18 18.98
C GLU A 99 -11.28 11.56 19.66
N VAL A 100 -10.76 12.60 18.98
CA VAL A 100 -10.79 13.98 19.50
C VAL A 100 -12.09 14.74 19.18
N GLY A 101 -13.08 14.08 18.56
CA GLY A 101 -14.41 14.63 18.32
C GLY A 101 -14.51 15.62 17.15
N LEU A 102 -13.53 15.65 16.24
CA LEU A 102 -13.57 16.49 15.02
C LEU A 102 -14.50 15.91 13.96
N ILE A 103 -14.64 14.60 13.91
CA ILE A 103 -15.61 13.85 13.10
C ILE A 103 -16.31 12.81 13.98
N ARG A 104 -17.51 12.36 13.59
CA ARG A 104 -18.25 11.29 14.29
C ARG A 104 -17.89 9.91 13.75
N GLU A 105 -17.81 9.82 12.42
CA GLU A 105 -17.50 8.59 11.70
C GLU A 105 -16.40 8.86 10.67
N SER A 106 -15.55 7.85 10.42
CA SER A 106 -14.43 7.98 9.47
C SER A 106 -14.89 8.35 8.06
N ALA A 107 -16.08 7.94 7.66
CA ALA A 107 -16.66 8.28 6.35
C ALA A 107 -16.92 9.80 6.17
N GLU A 108 -17.07 10.56 7.26
CA GLU A 108 -17.30 12.01 7.19
C GLU A 108 -16.05 12.79 6.73
N VAL A 109 -14.86 12.20 6.89
CA VAL A 109 -13.60 12.92 6.65
C VAL A 109 -13.48 13.43 5.22
N GLU A 110 -13.95 12.67 4.24
CA GLU A 110 -13.89 13.06 2.82
C GLU A 110 -14.72 14.31 2.54
N ALA A 111 -16.00 14.27 2.91
CA ALA A 111 -16.92 15.40 2.68
C ALA A 111 -16.46 16.63 3.46
N LEU A 112 -15.97 16.46 4.69
CA LEU A 112 -15.47 17.54 5.51
C LEU A 112 -14.21 18.18 4.90
N ALA A 113 -13.23 17.40 4.51
CA ALA A 113 -12.00 17.85 3.88
C ALA A 113 -12.26 18.49 2.50
N ALA A 114 -13.25 17.99 1.75
CA ALA A 114 -13.65 18.55 0.45
C ALA A 114 -14.41 19.88 0.57
N SER A 115 -14.89 20.25 1.76
CA SER A 115 -15.62 21.50 2.00
C SER A 115 -14.73 22.74 2.03
N VAL A 116 -13.42 22.56 1.97
CA VAL A 116 -12.41 23.64 1.87
C VAL A 116 -11.52 23.40 0.65
N GLU A 117 -11.04 24.49 0.08
CA GLU A 117 -10.24 24.46 -1.14
C GLU A 117 -8.83 23.89 -0.87
N ASP A 118 -8.24 24.27 0.26
CA ASP A 118 -6.91 23.86 0.71
C ASP A 118 -6.87 23.65 2.23
N THR A 119 -5.68 23.51 2.82
CA THR A 119 -5.50 23.32 4.27
C THR A 119 -5.50 24.64 5.04
N GLY A 120 -5.53 25.80 4.39
CA GLY A 120 -5.35 27.12 5.02
C GLY A 120 -3.99 27.23 5.69
N ASP A 121 -2.93 26.76 5.06
CA ASP A 121 -1.56 26.68 5.57
C ASP A 121 -1.41 25.83 6.86
N VAL A 122 -2.35 24.96 7.13
CA VAL A 122 -2.22 23.98 8.23
C VAL A 122 -1.51 22.74 7.72
N TYR A 123 -0.49 22.32 8.44
CA TYR A 123 0.26 21.09 8.18
C TYR A 123 0.10 20.13 9.34
N PHE A 124 -0.16 18.86 9.02
CA PHE A 124 -0.27 17.80 9.98
C PHE A 124 0.79 16.73 9.74
N VAL A 125 1.61 16.48 10.75
CA VAL A 125 2.58 15.39 10.75
C VAL A 125 2.02 14.25 11.59
N PRO A 126 1.53 13.16 10.98
CA PRO A 126 0.87 12.06 11.70
C PRO A 126 1.89 11.08 12.31
N ALA A 127 2.76 11.54 13.17
CA ALA A 127 3.83 10.76 13.80
C ALA A 127 3.44 10.29 15.22
N PHE A 128 2.24 9.76 15.44
CA PHE A 128 1.75 9.40 16.78
C PHE A 128 2.62 8.35 17.49
N THR A 129 3.22 7.44 16.73
CA THR A 129 4.09 6.37 17.21
C THR A 129 5.51 6.47 16.61
N GLY A 130 5.92 7.67 16.26
CA GLY A 130 7.14 7.91 15.51
C GLY A 130 6.92 7.94 14.00
N LEU A 131 8.00 8.10 13.26
CA LEU A 131 8.04 8.01 11.79
C LEU A 131 8.69 6.69 11.37
N GLY A 132 8.07 6.02 10.40
CA GLY A 132 8.63 4.86 9.74
C GLY A 132 9.61 5.23 8.64
N ALA A 133 9.64 4.44 7.56
CA ALA A 133 10.50 4.71 6.41
C ALA A 133 10.19 6.10 5.79
N PRO A 134 11.19 6.81 5.26
CA PRO A 134 12.62 6.52 5.29
C PRO A 134 13.34 7.05 6.55
N TYR A 135 12.62 7.68 7.48
CA TYR A 135 13.19 8.45 8.60
C TYR A 135 13.61 7.59 9.78
N TRP A 136 12.81 6.58 10.12
CA TRP A 136 13.01 5.68 11.27
C TRP A 136 13.24 6.41 12.58
N ASP A 137 12.46 7.49 12.80
CA ASP A 137 12.53 8.30 14.03
C ASP A 137 11.43 7.87 15.03
N PRO A 138 11.76 7.05 16.04
CA PRO A 138 10.79 6.60 17.05
C PRO A 138 10.40 7.72 18.03
N TYR A 139 11.12 8.83 18.03
CA TYR A 139 10.89 9.97 18.93
C TYR A 139 10.04 11.07 18.32
N ALA A 140 9.87 11.09 17.00
CA ALA A 140 8.94 12.00 16.34
C ALA A 140 7.52 11.87 16.94
N ARG A 141 6.80 12.98 17.02
CA ARG A 141 5.42 13.01 17.52
C ARG A 141 4.51 13.75 16.55
N GLY A 142 3.22 13.40 16.63
CA GLY A 142 2.19 14.09 15.87
C GLY A 142 2.23 15.59 16.13
N THR A 143 2.19 16.37 15.06
CA THR A 143 2.35 17.83 15.15
C THR A 143 1.38 18.52 14.19
N LEU A 144 0.77 19.60 14.66
CA LEU A 144 -0.03 20.54 13.86
C LEU A 144 0.68 21.89 13.82
N LEU A 145 0.87 22.43 12.64
CA LEU A 145 1.50 23.73 12.38
C LEU A 145 0.54 24.63 11.59
N GLY A 146 0.73 25.96 11.70
CA GLY A 146 -0.02 26.93 10.87
C GLY A 146 -1.43 27.26 11.36
N LEU A 147 -1.77 26.94 12.61
CA LEU A 147 -3.11 27.23 13.16
C LEU A 147 -3.34 28.74 13.30
N THR A 148 -4.49 29.20 12.83
CA THR A 148 -4.99 30.57 12.97
C THR A 148 -6.42 30.58 13.51
N ARG A 149 -6.98 31.78 13.79
CA ARG A 149 -8.43 31.89 14.17
C ARG A 149 -9.36 31.45 13.03
N GLY A 150 -8.92 31.47 11.80
CA GLY A 150 -9.68 31.00 10.63
C GLY A 150 -9.62 29.49 10.42
N THR A 151 -8.74 28.79 11.13
CA THR A 151 -8.62 27.33 11.00
C THR A 151 -9.88 26.65 11.50
N SER A 152 -10.54 25.89 10.64
CA SER A 152 -11.72 25.08 10.96
C SER A 152 -11.39 23.60 11.04
N ARG A 153 -12.33 22.79 11.55
CA ARG A 153 -12.21 21.34 11.55
C ARG A 153 -12.02 20.74 10.14
N ALA A 154 -12.53 21.45 9.09
CA ALA A 154 -12.37 21.02 7.71
C ALA A 154 -10.90 21.14 7.25
N HIS A 155 -10.23 22.23 7.62
CA HIS A 155 -8.79 22.39 7.35
C HIS A 155 -7.96 21.32 8.07
N LEU A 156 -8.31 20.96 9.32
CA LEU A 156 -7.64 19.90 10.07
C LEU A 156 -7.86 18.52 9.44
N ALA A 157 -9.08 18.24 8.98
CA ALA A 157 -9.40 16.99 8.29
C ALA A 157 -8.63 16.88 6.97
N ARG A 158 -8.56 17.96 6.20
CA ARG A 158 -7.78 18.01 4.96
C ARG A 158 -6.30 17.86 5.21
N ALA A 159 -5.75 18.57 6.18
CA ALA A 159 -4.35 18.48 6.56
C ALA A 159 -3.96 17.05 7.01
N ALA A 160 -4.86 16.34 7.68
CA ALA A 160 -4.62 14.96 8.07
C ALA A 160 -4.52 14.02 6.85
N LEU A 161 -5.40 14.18 5.84
CA LEU A 161 -5.31 13.41 4.59
C LEU A 161 -4.03 13.76 3.82
N GLU A 162 -3.71 15.04 3.68
CA GLU A 162 -2.50 15.49 3.00
C GLU A 162 -1.23 15.04 3.73
N GLY A 163 -1.20 15.05 5.07
CA GLY A 163 -0.07 14.59 5.87
C GLY A 163 0.27 13.11 5.64
N VAL A 164 -0.74 12.25 5.52
CA VAL A 164 -0.54 10.85 5.13
C VAL A 164 -0.01 10.75 3.70
N ALA A 165 -0.59 11.51 2.77
CA ALA A 165 -0.21 11.49 1.37
C ALA A 165 1.23 11.99 1.16
N PHE A 166 1.69 12.99 1.92
CA PHE A 166 3.08 13.44 1.91
C PHE A 166 4.06 12.38 2.41
N GLN A 167 3.74 11.68 3.49
CA GLN A 167 4.59 10.58 3.96
C GLN A 167 4.71 9.45 2.92
N VAL A 168 3.62 9.09 2.25
CA VAL A 168 3.67 8.13 1.14
C VAL A 168 4.58 8.61 0.02
N ARG A 169 4.50 9.90 -0.34
CA ARG A 169 5.39 10.50 -1.34
C ARG A 169 6.85 10.41 -0.94
N ASP A 170 7.18 10.68 0.32
CA ASP A 170 8.56 10.60 0.81
C ASP A 170 9.13 9.19 0.68
N VAL A 171 8.33 8.16 1.02
CA VAL A 171 8.72 6.77 0.84
C VAL A 171 8.91 6.43 -0.64
N VAL A 172 7.99 6.85 -1.52
CA VAL A 172 8.09 6.62 -2.97
C VAL A 172 9.35 7.27 -3.54
N LEU A 173 9.65 8.51 -3.15
CA LEU A 173 10.87 9.20 -3.61
C LEU A 173 12.15 8.46 -3.18
N ALA A 174 12.18 7.96 -1.94
CA ALA A 174 13.30 7.15 -1.47
C ALA A 174 13.43 5.84 -2.26
N MET A 175 12.30 5.17 -2.54
CA MET A 175 12.28 3.95 -3.35
C MET A 175 12.79 4.20 -4.78
N GLU A 176 12.32 5.27 -5.42
CA GLU A 176 12.74 5.62 -6.77
C GLU A 176 14.23 5.93 -6.87
N GLU A 177 14.74 6.69 -5.89
CA GLU A 177 16.16 7.07 -5.85
C GLU A 177 17.07 5.84 -5.70
N GLU A 178 16.73 4.92 -4.79
CA GLU A 178 17.54 3.72 -4.53
C GLU A 178 17.40 2.65 -5.62
N ALA A 179 16.17 2.46 -6.13
CA ALA A 179 15.94 1.46 -7.16
C ALA A 179 16.39 1.91 -8.57
N GLY A 180 16.55 3.21 -8.79
CA GLY A 180 16.76 3.77 -10.11
C GLY A 180 15.58 3.52 -11.05
N VAL A 181 14.38 3.27 -10.49
CA VAL A 181 13.15 2.94 -11.22
C VAL A 181 12.07 3.93 -10.80
N ARG A 182 11.44 4.61 -11.75
CA ARG A 182 10.32 5.51 -11.49
C ARG A 182 9.03 4.75 -11.26
N LEU A 183 8.24 5.21 -10.28
CA LEU A 183 6.86 4.75 -10.11
C LEU A 183 6.05 5.12 -11.36
N LYS A 184 5.31 4.17 -11.91
CA LYS A 184 4.46 4.35 -13.11
C LYS A 184 2.98 4.39 -12.74
N VAL A 185 2.61 3.62 -11.74
CA VAL A 185 1.26 3.50 -11.21
C VAL A 185 1.33 3.02 -9.77
N LEU A 186 0.50 3.61 -8.92
CA LEU A 186 0.28 3.12 -7.56
C LEU A 186 -1.07 2.42 -7.48
N LYS A 187 -1.06 1.15 -7.13
CA LYS A 187 -2.27 0.36 -6.90
C LYS A 187 -2.60 0.42 -5.41
N ALA A 188 -3.79 0.89 -5.08
CA ALA A 188 -4.19 1.22 -3.71
C ALA A 188 -5.33 0.34 -3.23
N ASP A 189 -5.22 -0.21 -2.03
CA ASP A 189 -6.29 -0.89 -1.33
C ASP A 189 -6.34 -0.50 0.16
N GLY A 190 -7.22 -1.14 0.93
CA GLY A 190 -7.44 -0.81 2.32
C GLY A 190 -8.48 0.29 2.54
N GLY A 191 -8.73 0.62 3.81
CA GLY A 191 -9.85 1.49 4.18
C GLY A 191 -9.80 2.91 3.62
N MET A 192 -8.61 3.53 3.57
CA MET A 192 -8.48 4.88 3.03
C MET A 192 -8.56 4.92 1.50
N ALA A 193 -8.38 3.80 0.81
CA ALA A 193 -8.53 3.73 -0.65
C ALA A 193 -9.98 3.92 -1.11
N GLN A 194 -10.95 3.96 -0.20
CA GLN A 194 -12.34 4.32 -0.49
C GLN A 194 -12.57 5.84 -0.53
N ASN A 195 -11.65 6.64 -0.01
CA ASN A 195 -11.72 8.10 0.01
C ASN A 195 -11.18 8.67 -1.30
N ARG A 196 -12.07 9.15 -2.16
CA ARG A 196 -11.71 9.66 -3.51
C ARG A 196 -10.89 10.95 -3.44
N LEU A 197 -11.13 11.81 -2.47
CA LEU A 197 -10.34 13.03 -2.28
C LEU A 197 -8.91 12.66 -1.91
N PHE A 198 -8.72 11.71 -0.98
CA PHE A 198 -7.39 11.23 -0.60
C PHE A 198 -6.64 10.64 -1.80
N LEU A 199 -7.30 9.78 -2.59
CA LEU A 199 -6.68 9.19 -3.78
C LEU A 199 -6.28 10.25 -4.81
N LYS A 200 -7.12 11.29 -4.98
CA LYS A 200 -6.79 12.42 -5.86
C LYS A 200 -5.57 13.18 -5.35
N ILE A 201 -5.54 13.53 -4.07
CA ILE A 201 -4.38 14.19 -3.44
C ILE A 201 -3.11 13.34 -3.64
N GLN A 202 -3.22 12.02 -3.43
CA GLN A 202 -2.10 11.10 -3.61
C GLN A 202 -1.62 11.06 -5.06
N ALA A 203 -2.52 10.99 -6.02
CA ALA A 203 -2.19 11.00 -7.46
C ALA A 203 -1.52 12.32 -7.87
N ASP A 204 -2.05 13.45 -7.41
CA ASP A 204 -1.51 14.78 -7.69
C ASP A 204 -0.08 14.93 -7.11
N LEU A 205 0.16 14.44 -5.89
CA LEU A 205 1.47 14.50 -5.22
C LEU A 205 2.51 13.56 -5.86
N LEU A 206 2.09 12.39 -6.33
CA LEU A 206 2.99 11.43 -6.96
C LEU A 206 3.21 11.70 -8.46
N GLY A 207 2.27 12.40 -9.11
CA GLY A 207 2.31 12.65 -10.55
C GLY A 207 2.07 11.38 -11.39
N VAL A 208 1.44 10.35 -10.81
CA VAL A 208 1.13 9.08 -11.48
C VAL A 208 -0.32 8.65 -11.15
N PRO A 209 -0.93 7.79 -11.98
CA PRO A 209 -2.23 7.22 -11.67
C PRO A 209 -2.21 6.45 -10.34
N VAL A 210 -3.27 6.66 -9.54
CA VAL A 210 -3.59 5.82 -8.37
C VAL A 210 -4.84 5.02 -8.72
N VAL A 211 -4.73 3.70 -8.71
CA VAL A 211 -5.77 2.78 -9.18
C VAL A 211 -6.23 1.89 -8.03
N VAL A 212 -7.54 1.75 -7.87
CA VAL A 212 -8.14 0.86 -6.87
C VAL A 212 -8.72 -0.35 -7.58
N PRO A 213 -8.31 -1.57 -7.22
CA PRO A 213 -8.84 -2.78 -7.83
C PRO A 213 -10.31 -3.02 -7.44
N GLU A 214 -11.10 -3.63 -8.34
CA GLU A 214 -12.48 -4.04 -8.03
C GLU A 214 -12.52 -5.10 -6.92
N VAL A 215 -11.57 -6.04 -6.95
CA VAL A 215 -11.41 -7.06 -5.90
C VAL A 215 -10.57 -6.48 -4.77
N THR A 216 -11.17 -6.29 -3.60
CA THR A 216 -10.51 -5.70 -2.44
C THR A 216 -9.62 -6.69 -1.66
N GLU A 217 -9.91 -8.01 -1.77
CA GLU A 217 -9.13 -9.08 -1.12
C GLU A 217 -7.91 -9.49 -1.97
N THR A 218 -7.06 -8.52 -2.28
CA THR A 218 -5.93 -8.69 -3.21
C THR A 218 -4.89 -9.68 -2.70
N THR A 219 -4.71 -9.79 -1.39
CA THR A 219 -3.81 -10.76 -0.76
C THR A 219 -4.26 -12.20 -1.03
N ALA A 220 -5.55 -12.48 -0.79
CA ALA A 220 -6.12 -13.80 -1.04
C ALA A 220 -6.10 -14.15 -2.53
N LEU A 221 -6.42 -13.18 -3.39
CA LEU A 221 -6.35 -13.34 -4.84
C LEU A 221 -4.93 -13.67 -5.30
N GLY A 222 -3.94 -12.96 -4.83
CA GLY A 222 -2.53 -13.18 -5.18
C GLY A 222 -2.05 -14.57 -4.77
N ALA A 223 -2.39 -15.02 -3.57
CA ALA A 223 -2.09 -16.38 -3.11
C ALA A 223 -2.79 -17.45 -3.97
N ALA A 224 -4.05 -17.24 -4.31
CA ALA A 224 -4.82 -18.17 -5.15
C ALA A 224 -4.24 -18.27 -6.58
N LEU A 225 -3.86 -17.15 -7.18
CA LEU A 225 -3.26 -17.13 -8.51
C LEU A 225 -1.86 -17.77 -8.51
N MET A 226 -1.07 -17.56 -7.45
CA MET A 226 0.20 -18.24 -7.28
C MET A 226 0.05 -19.75 -7.15
N ALA A 227 -0.95 -20.21 -6.38
CA ALA A 227 -1.28 -21.62 -6.26
C ALA A 227 -1.76 -22.22 -7.60
N GLY A 228 -2.55 -21.48 -8.39
CA GLY A 228 -2.97 -21.86 -9.74
C GLY A 228 -1.78 -22.06 -10.68
N GLY A 229 -0.78 -21.20 -10.59
CA GLY A 229 0.49 -21.34 -11.32
C GLY A 229 1.27 -22.60 -10.89
N GLY A 230 1.44 -22.80 -9.58
CA GLY A 230 2.14 -23.97 -9.02
C GLY A 230 1.41 -25.31 -9.26
N ALA A 231 0.10 -25.28 -9.47
CA ALA A 231 -0.68 -26.43 -9.86
C ALA A 231 -0.65 -26.72 -11.38
N GLY A 232 -0.04 -25.84 -12.18
CA GLY A 232 -0.07 -25.92 -13.64
C GLY A 232 -1.43 -25.61 -14.27
N ALA A 233 -2.37 -25.07 -13.48
CA ALA A 233 -3.69 -24.68 -13.96
C ALA A 233 -3.67 -23.34 -14.73
N LEU A 234 -2.65 -22.50 -14.46
CA LEU A 234 -2.42 -21.21 -15.08
C LEU A 234 -0.92 -21.04 -15.38
N SER A 235 -0.59 -20.50 -16.53
CA SER A 235 0.77 -19.97 -16.70
C SER A 235 0.94 -18.69 -15.86
N PRO A 236 2.19 -18.30 -15.52
CA PRO A 236 2.43 -17.01 -14.85
C PRO A 236 1.86 -15.82 -15.62
N GLU A 237 1.93 -15.88 -16.95
CA GLU A 237 1.39 -14.86 -17.85
C GLU A 237 -0.14 -14.84 -17.85
N GLU A 238 -0.79 -16.00 -17.78
CA GLU A 238 -2.24 -16.12 -17.66
C GLU A 238 -2.75 -15.66 -16.30
N ALA A 239 -2.03 -16.00 -15.22
CA ALA A 239 -2.33 -15.50 -13.88
C ALA A 239 -2.26 -13.95 -13.86
N ALA A 240 -1.19 -13.41 -14.42
CA ALA A 240 -1.01 -11.97 -14.57
C ALA A 240 -2.13 -11.31 -15.39
N ARG A 241 -2.48 -11.91 -16.54
CA ARG A 241 -3.54 -11.41 -17.40
C ARG A 241 -4.91 -11.44 -16.72
N LYS A 242 -5.24 -12.53 -16.02
CA LYS A 242 -6.51 -12.63 -15.27
C LYS A 242 -6.62 -11.58 -14.16
N VAL A 243 -5.51 -11.26 -13.51
CA VAL A 243 -5.47 -10.12 -12.56
C VAL A 243 -5.82 -8.82 -13.28
N LEU A 244 -5.18 -8.54 -14.42
CA LEU A 244 -5.39 -7.30 -15.16
C LEU A 244 -6.79 -7.19 -15.80
N GLU A 245 -7.36 -8.31 -16.25
CA GLU A 245 -8.69 -8.36 -16.89
C GLU A 245 -9.85 -8.32 -15.87
N GLY A 246 -9.62 -8.69 -14.63
CA GLY A 246 -10.66 -8.82 -13.59
C GLY A 246 -10.57 -7.82 -12.44
N LEU A 247 -9.61 -6.88 -12.47
CA LEU A 247 -9.35 -5.98 -11.34
C LEU A 247 -9.54 -4.49 -11.63
N PHE A 248 -9.73 -4.10 -12.89
CA PHE A 248 -9.80 -2.67 -13.27
C PHE A 248 -10.88 -2.40 -14.30
#